data_7310132501c178e408a5cb50cf6c183e
#
_entry.id   7310132501c178e408a5cb50cf6c183e
#
_cell.length_a   1.000
_cell.length_b   1.000
_cell.length_c   1.000
_cell.angle_alpha   90.00
_cell.angle_beta   90.00
_cell.angle_gamma   90.00
#
_symmetry.space_group_name_H-M   'P 1'
#
loop_
_entity.id
_entity.type
_entity.pdbx_description
1 polymer ?
#
loop_
_entity_poly.entity_id
_entity_poly.type
_entity_poly.pdbx_seq_one_letter_code
_entity_poly.pdbx_strand_id
1 'polypeptide(L)'
;ALDYYEQGADEITFLNITGFRDFPLQDMPMLDVLQQTSKNVFVPLTIGGGIRDFTDRDGRFYSALEVASQYFRSGADKISIGSDAVEIVEQVHATGKATGMSSIEQIARVYGNQAVVISIDPRRVYVASPDAVPQTVIETRFPGPNGERFCWYQCTVKGGREGRPVDAVTLAHVCEQLG
;
A
#
# COMPACT_ATOMS: atom_id res chain seq x y z
N ALA A 1 20.16 7.29 1.73
CA ALA A 1 19.75 7.12 0.32
C ALA A 1 20.97 7.14 -0.60
N LEU A 2 21.82 8.16 -0.51
CA LEU A 2 22.99 8.28 -1.39
C LEU A 2 23.90 7.04 -1.32
N ASP A 3 24.21 6.55 -0.12
CA ASP A 3 25.04 5.35 0.07
C ASP A 3 24.48 4.12 -0.64
N TYR A 4 23.16 3.91 -0.62
CA TYR A 4 22.51 2.80 -1.34
C TYR A 4 22.60 3.00 -2.86
N TYR A 5 22.41 4.22 -3.34
CA TYR A 5 22.58 4.56 -4.75
C TYR A 5 24.01 4.28 -5.22
N GLU A 6 25.02 4.72 -4.48
CA GLU A 6 26.44 4.48 -4.78
C GLU A 6 26.82 2.99 -4.74
N GLN A 7 26.11 2.19 -3.93
CA GLN A 7 26.24 0.74 -3.89
C GLN A 7 25.48 0.00 -5.01
N GLY A 8 24.80 0.74 -5.89
CA GLY A 8 24.13 0.21 -7.07
C GLY A 8 22.68 -0.23 -6.84
N ALA A 9 21.96 0.41 -5.91
CA ALA A 9 20.51 0.17 -5.78
C ALA A 9 19.77 0.60 -7.05
N ASP A 10 18.88 -0.25 -7.55
CA ASP A 10 18.05 0.01 -8.74
C ASP A 10 16.83 0.88 -8.42
N GLU A 11 16.37 0.88 -7.19
CA GLU A 11 15.25 1.69 -6.68
C GLU A 11 15.42 1.91 -5.17
N ILE A 12 14.94 3.03 -4.65
CA ILE A 12 14.96 3.32 -3.21
C ILE A 12 13.54 3.60 -2.72
N THR A 13 13.13 2.85 -1.70
CA THR A 13 11.82 3.02 -1.08
C THR A 13 11.95 3.65 0.30
N PHE A 14 11.21 4.73 0.51
CA PHE A 14 11.02 5.37 1.82
C PHE A 14 9.70 4.96 2.42
N LEU A 15 9.70 4.57 3.69
CA LEU A 15 8.50 4.24 4.44
C LEU A 15 8.24 5.31 5.50
N ASN A 16 7.17 6.08 5.32
CA ASN A 16 6.70 7.03 6.32
C ASN A 16 5.93 6.30 7.43
N ILE A 17 6.65 5.72 8.37
CA ILE A 17 6.06 4.98 9.51
C ILE A 17 5.26 5.86 10.48
N THR A 18 5.37 7.18 10.36
CA THR A 18 4.61 8.15 11.16
C THR A 18 3.45 8.79 10.39
N GLY A 19 3.19 8.36 9.17
CA GLY A 19 2.15 8.91 8.29
C GLY A 19 0.71 8.80 8.82
N PHE A 20 0.51 8.10 9.95
CA PHE A 20 -0.77 8.03 10.66
C PHE A 20 -1.03 9.22 11.61
N ARG A 21 -0.06 10.13 11.80
CA ARG A 21 -0.13 11.20 12.81
C ARG A 21 -0.87 12.45 12.36
N ASP A 22 -1.51 12.45 11.22
CA ASP A 22 -2.39 13.55 10.72
C ASP A 22 -1.77 14.96 10.89
N PHE A 23 -0.49 15.10 10.54
CA PHE A 23 0.17 16.40 10.47
C PHE A 23 -0.34 17.18 9.26
N PRO A 24 -0.34 18.54 9.29
CA PRO A 24 -0.55 19.33 8.10
C PRO A 24 0.34 18.84 6.96
N LEU A 25 -0.23 18.77 5.76
CA LEU A 25 0.46 18.15 4.61
C LEU A 25 1.81 18.80 4.31
N GLN A 26 1.92 20.10 4.58
CA GLN A 26 3.13 20.89 4.34
C GLN A 26 4.25 20.62 5.37
N ASP A 27 3.87 20.12 6.55
CA ASP A 27 4.80 19.86 7.66
C ASP A 27 5.23 18.38 7.72
N MET A 28 5.02 17.63 6.66
CA MET A 28 5.47 16.23 6.59
C MET A 28 6.98 16.15 6.39
N PRO A 29 7.75 15.65 7.36
CA PRO A 29 9.23 15.60 7.28
C PRO A 29 9.74 14.83 6.06
N MET A 30 8.94 13.90 5.54
CA MET A 30 9.31 13.08 4.39
C MET A 30 9.38 13.89 3.09
N LEU A 31 8.67 15.00 2.98
CA LEU A 31 8.74 15.88 1.80
C LEU A 31 10.14 16.46 1.64
N ASP A 32 10.74 16.96 2.74
CA ASP A 32 12.10 17.49 2.73
C ASP A 32 13.13 16.40 2.42
N VAL A 33 12.95 15.20 2.97
CA VAL A 33 13.83 14.05 2.68
C VAL A 33 13.81 13.73 1.19
N LEU A 34 12.63 13.67 0.57
CA LEU A 34 12.50 13.44 -0.87
C LEU A 34 13.15 14.54 -1.70
N GLN A 35 12.88 15.80 -1.38
CA GLN A 35 13.45 16.95 -2.09
C GLN A 35 14.97 16.99 -2.03
N GLN A 36 15.57 16.61 -0.91
CA GLN A 36 17.04 16.54 -0.80
C GLN A 36 17.60 15.32 -1.52
N THR A 37 16.91 14.18 -1.43
CA THR A 37 17.36 12.94 -2.07
C THR A 37 17.33 13.05 -3.60
N SER A 38 16.24 13.56 -4.17
CA SER A 38 16.05 13.67 -5.62
C SER A 38 17.07 14.52 -6.34
N LYS A 39 17.84 15.35 -5.62
CA LYS A 39 18.92 16.16 -6.18
C LYS A 39 20.17 15.36 -6.52
N ASN A 40 20.41 14.24 -5.84
CA ASN A 40 21.68 13.49 -5.90
C ASN A 40 21.51 11.99 -6.14
N VAL A 41 20.27 11.50 -6.20
CA VAL A 41 19.94 10.09 -6.40
C VAL A 41 19.08 9.98 -7.66
N PHE A 42 19.55 9.24 -8.65
CA PHE A 42 18.96 9.18 -10.00
C PHE A 42 18.40 7.78 -10.33
N VAL A 43 17.93 7.08 -9.31
CA VAL A 43 17.10 5.88 -9.45
C VAL A 43 15.68 6.17 -8.96
N PRO A 44 14.66 5.41 -9.36
CA PRO A 44 13.28 5.64 -8.93
C PRO A 44 13.17 5.70 -7.41
N LEU A 45 12.43 6.71 -6.92
CA LEU A 45 12.14 6.91 -5.51
C LEU A 45 10.67 6.57 -5.25
N THR A 46 10.44 5.53 -4.46
CA THR A 46 9.10 5.14 -4.02
C THR A 46 8.85 5.62 -2.59
N ILE A 47 7.70 6.21 -2.33
CA ILE A 47 7.27 6.59 -0.97
C ILE A 47 6.05 5.79 -0.55
N GLY A 48 6.10 5.19 0.64
CA GLY A 48 4.98 4.46 1.25
C GLY A 48 4.64 4.97 2.63
N GLY A 49 3.40 4.69 3.06
CA GLY A 49 2.86 5.06 4.36
C GLY A 49 2.14 6.40 4.37
N GLY A 50 0.90 6.39 4.90
CA GLY A 50 0.07 7.58 5.05
C GLY A 50 -0.58 8.11 3.77
N ILE A 51 -0.59 7.34 2.69
CA ILE A 51 -1.28 7.72 1.43
C ILE A 51 -2.76 7.36 1.56
N ARG A 52 -3.55 8.26 2.09
CA ARG A 52 -4.99 8.11 2.34
C ARG A 52 -5.66 9.47 2.50
N ASP A 53 -6.97 9.47 2.46
CA ASP A 53 -7.75 10.63 2.89
C ASP A 53 -7.55 10.85 4.40
N PHE A 54 -7.36 12.09 4.80
CA PHE A 54 -7.30 12.44 6.23
C PHE A 54 -7.67 13.89 6.48
N THR A 55 -8.05 14.18 7.72
CA THR A 55 -8.24 15.54 8.23
C THR A 55 -7.14 15.83 9.24
N ASP A 56 -6.44 16.94 9.07
CA ASP A 56 -5.36 17.34 9.98
C ASP A 56 -5.92 17.90 11.31
N ARG A 57 -5.00 18.27 12.21
CA ARG A 57 -5.35 18.80 13.53
C ARG A 57 -6.06 20.15 13.49
N ASP A 58 -5.90 20.88 12.39
CA ASP A 58 -6.52 22.19 12.17
C ASP A 58 -7.89 22.07 11.50
N GLY A 59 -8.34 20.83 11.25
CA GLY A 59 -9.64 20.54 10.64
C GLY A 59 -9.66 20.61 9.11
N ARG A 60 -8.50 20.71 8.45
CA ARG A 60 -8.41 20.71 6.99
C ARG A 60 -8.38 19.29 6.45
N PHE A 61 -9.27 19.01 5.51
CA PHE A 61 -9.31 17.73 4.78
C PHE A 61 -8.30 17.73 3.63
N TYR A 62 -7.63 16.60 3.46
CA TYR A 62 -6.75 16.29 2.35
C TYR A 62 -7.15 14.94 1.75
N SER A 63 -7.34 14.91 0.45
CA SER A 63 -7.56 13.66 -0.28
C SER A 63 -6.24 12.89 -0.46
N ALA A 64 -6.34 11.57 -0.64
CA ALA A 64 -5.19 10.73 -0.96
C ALA A 64 -4.46 11.21 -2.23
N LEU A 65 -5.20 11.75 -3.21
CA LEU A 65 -4.63 12.34 -4.41
C LEU A 65 -3.80 13.60 -4.11
N GLU A 66 -4.26 14.48 -3.20
CA GLU A 66 -3.48 15.65 -2.78
C GLU A 66 -2.20 15.23 -2.05
N VAL A 67 -2.28 14.24 -1.16
CA VAL A 67 -1.11 13.66 -0.47
C VAL A 67 -0.11 13.10 -1.47
N ALA A 68 -0.55 12.25 -2.40
CA ALA A 68 0.29 11.68 -3.45
C ALA A 68 0.92 12.79 -4.32
N SER A 69 0.13 13.82 -4.69
CA SER A 69 0.60 14.93 -5.50
C SER A 69 1.74 15.70 -4.83
N GLN A 70 1.71 15.86 -3.51
CA GLN A 70 2.80 16.50 -2.78
C GLN A 70 4.07 15.64 -2.79
N TYR A 71 3.95 14.33 -2.64
CA TYR A 71 5.09 13.42 -2.73
C TYR A 71 5.70 13.42 -4.13
N PHE A 72 4.90 13.37 -5.20
CA PHE A 72 5.39 13.46 -6.58
C PHE A 72 6.10 14.79 -6.85
N ARG A 73 5.54 15.93 -6.42
CA ARG A 73 6.19 17.24 -6.54
C ARG A 73 7.47 17.36 -5.74
N SER A 74 7.61 16.57 -4.69
CA SER A 74 8.82 16.54 -3.84
C SER A 74 9.88 15.57 -4.35
N GLY A 75 9.64 14.86 -5.48
CA GLY A 75 10.64 14.04 -6.14
C GLY A 75 10.40 12.53 -6.04
N ALA A 76 9.23 12.08 -5.59
CA ALA A 76 8.86 10.68 -5.71
C ALA A 76 8.48 10.32 -7.16
N ASP A 77 8.86 9.13 -7.61
CA ASP A 77 8.45 8.56 -8.89
C ASP A 77 7.25 7.64 -8.74
N LYS A 78 7.12 7.01 -7.57
CA LYS A 78 6.03 6.09 -7.22
C LYS A 78 5.55 6.31 -5.79
N ILE A 79 4.29 5.97 -5.57
CA ILE A 79 3.72 5.89 -4.21
C ILE A 79 3.28 4.47 -3.90
N SER A 80 3.35 4.07 -2.63
CA SER A 80 2.97 2.74 -2.18
C SER A 80 1.78 2.81 -1.21
N ILE A 81 0.68 2.14 -1.58
CA ILE A 81 -0.58 2.09 -0.84
C ILE A 81 -0.72 0.70 -0.20
N GLY A 82 -0.91 0.64 1.10
CA GLY A 82 -1.06 -0.61 1.85
C GLY A 82 -2.45 -0.78 2.45
N SER A 83 -2.67 -0.34 3.68
CA SER A 83 -3.94 -0.53 4.40
C SER A 83 -5.15 0.01 3.66
N ASP A 84 -5.03 1.16 3.00
CA ASP A 84 -6.08 1.79 2.21
C ASP A 84 -6.52 0.88 1.02
N ALA A 85 -5.56 0.21 0.37
CA ALA A 85 -5.86 -0.74 -0.69
C ALA A 85 -6.72 -1.91 -0.20
N VAL A 86 -6.48 -2.42 1.00
CA VAL A 86 -7.30 -3.49 1.60
C VAL A 86 -8.74 -3.01 1.84
N GLU A 87 -8.90 -1.80 2.37
CA GLU A 87 -10.22 -1.20 2.64
C GLU A 87 -11.00 -0.93 1.34
N ILE A 88 -10.32 -0.47 0.28
CA ILE A 88 -10.91 -0.29 -1.05
C ILE A 88 -11.42 -1.62 -1.61
N VAL A 89 -10.61 -2.69 -1.53
CA VAL A 89 -11.00 -4.01 -2.02
C VAL A 89 -12.19 -4.57 -1.25
N GLU A 90 -12.27 -4.37 0.07
CA GLU A 90 -13.46 -4.73 0.85
C GLU A 90 -14.71 -3.98 0.39
N GLN A 91 -14.61 -2.69 0.07
CA GLN A 91 -15.72 -1.91 -0.46
C GLN A 91 -16.16 -2.40 -1.85
N VAL A 92 -15.20 -2.74 -2.73
CA VAL A 92 -15.51 -3.32 -4.05
C VAL A 92 -16.23 -4.66 -3.89
N HIS A 93 -15.79 -5.51 -2.99
CA HIS A 93 -16.46 -6.80 -2.69
C HIS A 93 -17.87 -6.58 -2.14
N ALA A 94 -18.06 -5.65 -1.21
CA ALA A 94 -19.36 -5.38 -0.60
C ALA A 94 -20.36 -4.79 -1.58
N THR A 95 -19.91 -3.97 -2.54
CA THR A 95 -20.77 -3.26 -3.48
C THR A 95 -20.86 -3.91 -4.85
N GLY A 96 -19.93 -4.81 -5.16
CA GLY A 96 -19.77 -5.45 -6.48
C GLY A 96 -19.29 -4.48 -7.58
N LYS A 97 -18.82 -3.27 -7.22
CA LYS A 97 -18.45 -2.23 -8.20
C LYS A 97 -17.27 -1.40 -7.71
N ALA A 98 -16.38 -1.08 -8.64
CA ALA A 98 -15.43 0.02 -8.51
C ALA A 98 -16.17 1.36 -8.56
N THR A 99 -15.73 2.32 -7.74
CA THR A 99 -16.41 3.63 -7.64
C THR A 99 -15.89 4.64 -8.65
N GLY A 100 -14.71 4.43 -9.24
CA GLY A 100 -13.98 5.42 -10.02
C GLY A 100 -13.33 6.52 -9.17
N MET A 101 -13.50 6.47 -7.85
CA MET A 101 -13.14 7.54 -6.90
C MET A 101 -12.24 7.07 -5.76
N SER A 102 -11.81 5.80 -5.74
CA SER A 102 -10.82 5.33 -4.76
C SER A 102 -9.47 6.03 -4.95
N SER A 103 -8.63 6.02 -3.93
CA SER A 103 -7.27 6.57 -4.00
C SER A 103 -6.47 5.96 -5.15
N ILE A 104 -6.55 4.64 -5.33
CA ILE A 104 -5.89 3.91 -6.43
C ILE A 104 -6.35 4.46 -7.77
N GLU A 105 -7.67 4.48 -8.03
CA GLU A 105 -8.23 4.92 -9.31
C GLU A 105 -7.92 6.39 -9.62
N GLN A 106 -8.00 7.27 -8.63
CA GLN A 106 -7.72 8.68 -8.82
C GLN A 106 -6.25 8.95 -9.10
N ILE A 107 -5.34 8.32 -8.35
CA ILE A 107 -3.90 8.51 -8.50
C ILE A 107 -3.43 7.88 -9.82
N ALA A 108 -3.87 6.67 -10.14
CA ALA A 108 -3.56 6.00 -11.41
C ALA A 108 -4.04 6.83 -12.63
N ARG A 109 -5.22 7.43 -12.54
CA ARG A 109 -5.76 8.30 -13.61
C ARG A 109 -4.90 9.54 -13.87
N VAL A 110 -4.33 10.13 -12.83
CA VAL A 110 -3.55 11.39 -12.93
C VAL A 110 -2.09 11.12 -13.25
N TYR A 111 -1.49 10.10 -12.66
CA TYR A 111 -0.04 9.84 -12.72
C TYR A 111 0.32 8.58 -13.50
N GLY A 112 -0.65 7.78 -13.90
CA GLY A 112 -0.47 6.49 -14.58
C GLY A 112 -0.35 5.32 -13.60
N ASN A 113 -0.75 4.13 -14.05
CA ASN A 113 -0.73 2.91 -13.24
C ASN A 113 0.67 2.58 -12.70
N GLN A 114 1.72 2.85 -13.49
CA GLN A 114 3.11 2.61 -13.10
C GLN A 114 3.58 3.46 -11.90
N ALA A 115 2.85 4.50 -11.55
CA ALA A 115 3.16 5.36 -10.40
C ALA A 115 2.56 4.82 -9.09
N VAL A 116 1.69 3.81 -9.16
CA VAL A 116 1.02 3.21 -8.00
C VAL A 116 1.61 1.84 -7.71
N VAL A 117 2.06 1.62 -6.49
CA VAL A 117 2.55 0.34 -5.96
C VAL A 117 1.60 -0.13 -4.87
N ILE A 118 1.16 -1.37 -4.93
CA ILE A 118 0.34 -1.96 -3.87
C ILE A 118 1.23 -2.71 -2.91
N SER A 119 1.24 -2.28 -1.65
CA SER A 119 1.94 -2.96 -0.57
C SER A 119 1.03 -4.02 0.04
N ILE A 120 1.39 -5.27 -0.11
CA ILE A 120 0.63 -6.40 0.45
C ILE A 120 1.39 -6.92 1.67
N ASP A 121 0.77 -6.84 2.85
CA ASP A 121 1.32 -7.34 4.11
C ASP A 121 0.47 -8.55 4.59
N PRO A 122 0.76 -9.77 4.10
CA PRO A 122 -0.06 -10.93 4.38
C PRO A 122 0.49 -11.73 5.56
N ARG A 123 -0.41 -12.36 6.31
CA ARG A 123 -0.05 -13.41 7.26
C ARG A 123 -0.65 -14.76 6.82
N ARG A 124 0.05 -15.83 7.12
CA ARG A 124 -0.44 -17.18 6.82
C ARG A 124 -1.48 -17.60 7.84
N VAL A 125 -2.65 -18.01 7.34
CA VAL A 125 -3.73 -18.59 8.15
C VAL A 125 -3.93 -20.02 7.69
N TYR A 126 -3.70 -20.99 8.58
CA TYR A 126 -3.81 -22.41 8.29
C TYR A 126 -5.26 -22.86 8.34
N VAL A 127 -5.63 -23.80 7.48
CA VAL A 127 -6.97 -24.39 7.37
C VAL A 127 -6.88 -25.90 7.17
N ALA A 128 -7.93 -26.60 7.55
CA ALA A 128 -7.96 -28.08 7.51
C ALA A 128 -8.09 -28.62 6.08
N SER A 129 -8.77 -27.89 5.19
CA SER A 129 -9.00 -28.30 3.80
C SER A 129 -9.05 -27.08 2.86
N PRO A 130 -8.95 -27.30 1.54
CA PRO A 130 -9.08 -26.21 0.56
C PRO A 130 -10.43 -25.49 0.62
N ASP A 131 -11.50 -26.19 0.98
CA ASP A 131 -12.87 -25.67 0.99
C ASP A 131 -13.30 -25.10 2.36
N ALA A 132 -12.36 -25.01 3.31
CA ALA A 132 -12.68 -24.55 4.67
C ALA A 132 -13.04 -23.06 4.75
N VAL A 133 -12.61 -22.27 3.76
CA VAL A 133 -12.83 -20.83 3.68
C VAL A 133 -13.06 -20.41 2.22
N PRO A 134 -13.75 -19.29 1.96
CA PRO A 134 -13.99 -18.81 0.59
C PRO A 134 -12.78 -18.16 -0.08
N GLN A 135 -11.72 -17.87 0.68
CA GLN A 135 -10.49 -17.25 0.19
C GLN A 135 -9.66 -18.24 -0.66
N THR A 136 -8.71 -17.71 -1.42
CA THR A 136 -7.77 -18.51 -2.22
C THR A 136 -6.86 -19.32 -1.30
N VAL A 137 -7.13 -20.64 -1.18
CA VAL A 137 -6.35 -21.57 -0.36
C VAL A 137 -5.28 -22.25 -1.22
N ILE A 138 -4.09 -22.39 -0.68
CA ILE A 138 -2.98 -23.10 -1.31
C ILE A 138 -2.49 -24.25 -0.44
N GLU A 139 -1.92 -25.28 -1.06
CA GLU A 139 -1.14 -26.29 -0.35
C GLU A 139 0.23 -25.71 0.01
N THR A 140 0.64 -25.88 1.26
CA THR A 140 1.92 -25.35 1.75
C THR A 140 2.91 -26.45 2.08
N ARG A 141 4.19 -26.20 1.77
CA ARG A 141 5.30 -27.07 2.19
C ARG A 141 5.69 -26.89 3.67
N PHE A 142 5.15 -25.84 4.33
CA PHE A 142 5.40 -25.52 5.72
C PHE A 142 4.14 -25.82 6.52
N PRO A 143 4.05 -27.00 7.18
CA PRO A 143 2.85 -27.38 7.93
C PRO A 143 2.53 -26.40 9.05
N GLY A 144 1.26 -26.25 9.33
CA GLY A 144 0.78 -25.50 10.47
C GLY A 144 1.06 -26.17 11.82
N PRO A 145 0.76 -25.49 12.93
CA PRO A 145 1.04 -26.00 14.28
C PRO A 145 0.40 -27.35 14.59
N ASN A 146 -0.73 -27.68 13.96
CA ASN A 146 -1.45 -28.95 14.14
C ASN A 146 -1.26 -29.89 12.93
N GLY A 147 -0.28 -29.64 12.06
CA GLY A 147 0.00 -30.43 10.88
C GLY A 147 -0.85 -30.08 9.65
N GLU A 148 -1.51 -28.93 9.66
CA GLU A 148 -2.29 -28.47 8.51
C GLU A 148 -1.39 -28.29 7.29
N ARG A 149 -1.87 -28.77 6.13
CA ARG A 149 -1.16 -28.69 4.85
C ARG A 149 -1.71 -27.60 3.92
N PHE A 150 -2.75 -26.91 4.34
CA PHE A 150 -3.41 -25.86 3.59
C PHE A 150 -3.37 -24.54 4.35
N CYS A 151 -3.24 -23.45 3.61
CA CYS A 151 -3.31 -22.12 4.18
C CYS A 151 -3.80 -21.11 3.14
N TRP A 152 -4.21 -19.95 3.61
CA TRP A 152 -4.40 -18.77 2.78
C TRP A 152 -3.60 -17.60 3.33
N TYR A 153 -3.31 -16.64 2.48
CA TYR A 153 -2.54 -15.43 2.85
C TYR A 153 -3.50 -14.30 3.15
N GLN A 154 -3.83 -14.16 4.42
CA GLN A 154 -4.72 -13.13 4.93
C GLN A 154 -4.04 -11.76 4.87
N CYS A 155 -4.62 -10.80 4.14
CA CYS A 155 -4.15 -9.42 4.17
C CYS A 155 -4.33 -8.79 5.55
N THR A 156 -3.40 -7.94 5.92
CA THR A 156 -3.44 -7.22 7.19
C THR A 156 -3.41 -5.71 6.97
N VAL A 157 -3.88 -4.99 7.95
CA VAL A 157 -3.81 -3.53 8.03
C VAL A 157 -3.11 -3.10 9.32
N LYS A 158 -2.86 -1.80 9.47
CA LYS A 158 -2.19 -1.22 10.66
C LYS A 158 -0.83 -1.86 10.96
N GLY A 159 -0.04 -2.14 9.91
CA GLY A 159 1.30 -2.73 10.06
C GLY A 159 1.25 -4.16 10.63
N GLY A 160 0.44 -5.04 10.05
CA GLY A 160 0.34 -6.45 10.40
C GLY A 160 -0.52 -6.78 11.63
N ARG A 161 -1.08 -5.77 12.30
CA ARG A 161 -1.78 -5.96 13.60
C ARG A 161 -3.19 -6.50 13.46
N GLU A 162 -3.88 -6.17 12.38
CA GLU A 162 -5.28 -6.52 12.15
C GLU A 162 -5.44 -7.29 10.84
N GLY A 163 -5.91 -8.54 10.93
CA GLY A 163 -6.21 -9.36 9.76
C GLY A 163 -7.58 -9.02 9.18
N ARG A 164 -7.67 -9.02 7.84
CA ARG A 164 -8.90 -8.71 7.11
C ARG A 164 -9.38 -9.93 6.31
N PRO A 165 -10.67 -10.03 5.97
CA PRO A 165 -11.21 -11.20 5.24
C PRO A 165 -10.89 -11.17 3.72
N VAL A 166 -9.76 -10.58 3.34
CA VAL A 166 -9.26 -10.47 1.97
C VAL A 166 -7.95 -11.24 1.87
N ASP A 167 -7.81 -12.10 0.89
CA ASP A 167 -6.54 -12.78 0.60
C ASP A 167 -5.66 -11.97 -0.37
N ALA A 168 -4.36 -12.25 -0.33
CA ALA A 168 -3.36 -11.52 -1.11
C ALA A 168 -3.59 -11.62 -2.63
N VAL A 169 -4.10 -12.75 -3.14
CA VAL A 169 -4.35 -12.95 -4.57
C VAL A 169 -5.53 -12.10 -5.01
N THR A 170 -6.60 -12.13 -4.25
CA THR A 170 -7.78 -11.29 -4.48
C THR A 170 -7.44 -9.80 -4.40
N LEU A 171 -6.65 -9.40 -3.39
CA LEU A 171 -6.19 -8.00 -3.29
C LEU A 171 -5.44 -7.57 -4.55
N ALA A 172 -4.47 -8.38 -5.00
CA ALA A 172 -3.68 -8.06 -6.19
C ALA A 172 -4.55 -7.92 -7.44
N HIS A 173 -5.45 -8.87 -7.69
CA HIS A 173 -6.34 -8.85 -8.86
C HIS A 173 -7.28 -7.65 -8.88
N VAL A 174 -7.90 -7.32 -7.74
CA VAL A 174 -8.82 -6.17 -7.68
C VAL A 174 -8.05 -4.87 -7.86
N CYS A 175 -6.90 -4.72 -7.22
CA CYS A 175 -6.07 -3.51 -7.38
C CYS A 175 -5.59 -3.33 -8.83
N GLU A 176 -5.21 -4.42 -9.54
CA GLU A 176 -4.85 -4.37 -10.95
C GLU A 176 -6.01 -3.86 -11.84
N GLN A 177 -7.25 -4.17 -11.48
CA GLN A 177 -8.44 -3.68 -12.19
C GLN A 177 -8.77 -2.21 -11.90
N LEU A 178 -8.30 -1.70 -10.77
CA LEU A 178 -8.54 -0.32 -10.36
C LEU A 178 -7.52 0.68 -10.94
N GLY A 179 -6.35 0.19 -11.36
CA GLY A 179 -5.35 1.06 -11.96
C GLY A 179 -3.90 0.62 -11.81
#